data_dded25cb7d30d18f055235534153263c
#
_entry.id   dded25cb7d30d18f055235534153263c
#
_cell.length_a   1.000
_cell.length_b   1.000
_cell.length_c   1.000
_cell.angle_alpha   90.00
_cell.angle_beta   90.00
_cell.angle_gamma   90.00
#
_symmetry.space_group_name_H-M   'P 1'
#
loop_
_entity.id
_entity.type
_entity.pdbx_description
1 polymer ?
#
loop_
_entity_poly.entity_id
_entity_poly.type
_entity_poly.pdbx_seq_one_letter_code
_entity_poly.pdbx_strand_id
1 'polypeptide(L)'
;MSGRTHQRADSQARSLERKGNPFTRSMKGVNGGRVLSAMMLPYFLLRPPAGFGVLTTTGRKTGKTRRKCIHVVGQGEKAYIVMLRPTEAAIEAKVISAWLLNIRSDPRVRLRIRGGTFAGVARELRDAEEIQRAADTYCETVNPFDYVECAFHRSGRPTRAKIEELHRNWFEHGVPLEIALQTVV
;
A
#
# COMPACT_ATOMS: atom_id res chain seq x y z
N MET A 1 -0.76 -40.61 -27.25
CA MET A 1 0.11 -40.57 -26.07
C MET A 1 0.62 -39.17 -25.82
N SER A 2 -0.23 -38.15 -25.57
CA SER A 2 0.19 -36.75 -25.48
C SER A 2 -0.22 -36.03 -24.15
N GLY A 3 -0.78 -36.74 -23.17
CA GLY A 3 -1.34 -36.12 -21.97
C GLY A 3 -0.40 -35.95 -20.78
N ARG A 4 0.78 -36.58 -20.75
CA ARG A 4 1.67 -36.58 -19.57
C ARG A 4 2.70 -35.44 -19.54
N THR A 5 2.95 -34.83 -20.67
CA THR A 5 3.97 -33.74 -20.77
C THR A 5 3.42 -32.39 -20.27
N HIS A 6 2.15 -32.08 -20.51
CA HIS A 6 1.52 -30.84 -20.02
C HIS A 6 1.34 -30.82 -18.48
N GLN A 7 0.96 -31.94 -17.89
CA GLN A 7 0.77 -32.05 -16.44
C GLN A 7 2.07 -31.89 -15.64
N ARG A 8 3.23 -32.29 -16.22
CA ARG A 8 4.55 -32.08 -15.57
C ARG A 8 5.04 -30.64 -15.66
N ALA A 9 4.76 -29.93 -16.76
CA ALA A 9 5.11 -28.52 -16.90
C ALA A 9 4.32 -27.63 -15.93
N ASP A 10 3.01 -27.88 -15.77
CA ASP A 10 2.16 -27.15 -14.82
C ASP A 10 2.53 -27.43 -13.36
N SER A 11 2.91 -28.66 -13.02
CA SER A 11 3.34 -28.97 -11.65
C SER A 11 4.72 -28.38 -11.32
N GLN A 12 5.63 -28.28 -12.30
CA GLN A 12 6.92 -27.61 -12.13
C GLN A 12 6.76 -26.08 -12.04
N ALA A 13 5.88 -25.47 -12.84
CA ALA A 13 5.56 -24.05 -12.74
C ALA A 13 4.99 -23.70 -11.36
N ARG A 14 4.03 -24.47 -10.84
CA ARG A 14 3.47 -24.31 -9.50
C ARG A 14 4.49 -24.59 -8.37
N SER A 15 5.50 -25.43 -8.59
CA SER A 15 6.55 -25.67 -7.59
C SER A 15 7.60 -24.58 -7.55
N LEU A 16 7.83 -23.87 -8.64
CA LEU A 16 8.73 -22.70 -8.71
C LEU A 16 8.09 -21.45 -8.07
N GLU A 17 6.77 -21.29 -8.14
CA GLU A 17 6.05 -20.25 -7.39
C GLU A 17 6.10 -20.42 -5.86
N ARG A 18 6.34 -21.64 -5.37
CA ARG A 18 6.40 -21.96 -3.93
C ARG A 18 7.72 -21.64 -3.24
N LYS A 19 8.78 -21.29 -3.94
CA LYS A 19 10.11 -20.98 -3.37
C LYS A 19 10.32 -19.46 -3.18
N GLY A 20 9.35 -18.77 -2.58
CA GLY A 20 9.60 -17.45 -2.00
C GLY A 20 10.50 -17.59 -0.76
N ASN A 21 11.49 -16.69 -0.63
CA ASN A 21 12.40 -16.61 0.51
C ASN A 21 11.58 -16.69 1.83
N PRO A 22 11.92 -17.56 2.81
CA PRO A 22 11.19 -17.71 4.08
C PRO A 22 11.02 -16.38 4.83
N PHE A 23 11.94 -15.45 4.67
CA PHE A 23 11.87 -14.09 5.22
C PHE A 23 10.70 -13.29 4.63
N THR A 24 10.52 -13.32 3.30
CA THR A 24 9.39 -12.64 2.63
C THR A 24 8.05 -13.30 2.94
N ARG A 25 8.04 -14.61 3.21
CA ARG A 25 6.83 -15.36 3.60
C ARG A 25 6.35 -14.99 5.00
N SER A 26 7.26 -14.79 5.96
CA SER A 26 6.94 -14.33 7.32
C SER A 26 6.42 -12.88 7.31
N MET A 27 6.89 -12.04 6.39
CA MET A 27 6.47 -10.63 6.27
C MET A 27 5.14 -10.44 5.52
N LYS A 28 4.65 -11.46 4.79
CA LYS A 28 3.34 -11.43 4.10
C LYS A 28 2.15 -11.68 5.04
N GLY A 29 2.37 -12.05 6.31
CA GLY A 29 1.31 -12.20 7.30
C GLY A 29 0.69 -10.87 7.74
N VAL A 30 -0.50 -10.92 8.37
CA VAL A 30 -1.24 -9.75 8.88
C VAL A 30 -0.40 -8.85 9.78
N ASN A 31 0.58 -9.41 10.48
CA ASN A 31 1.50 -8.67 11.34
C ASN A 31 2.78 -8.18 10.61
N GLY A 32 3.13 -8.75 9.47
CA GLY A 32 4.35 -8.42 8.73
C GLY A 32 4.41 -6.95 8.31
N GLY A 33 3.32 -6.40 7.83
CA GLY A 33 3.21 -4.98 7.48
C GLY A 33 3.33 -4.03 8.69
N ARG A 34 3.03 -4.50 9.91
CA ARG A 34 3.24 -3.71 11.15
C ARG A 34 4.70 -3.69 11.54
N VAL A 35 5.36 -4.83 11.49
CA VAL A 35 6.79 -4.97 11.80
C VAL A 35 7.62 -4.18 10.81
N LEU A 36 7.39 -4.35 9.50
CA LEU A 36 8.08 -3.61 8.45
C LEU A 36 7.90 -2.09 8.63
N SER A 37 6.67 -1.65 8.86
CA SER A 37 6.38 -0.23 9.11
C SER A 37 7.10 0.29 10.37
N ALA A 38 7.19 -0.50 11.43
CA ALA A 38 7.90 -0.11 12.65
C ALA A 38 9.41 0.03 12.41
N MET A 39 10.00 -0.90 11.66
CA MET A 39 11.43 -0.86 11.28
C MET A 39 11.76 0.32 10.37
N MET A 40 10.89 0.64 9.41
CA MET A 40 11.11 1.73 8.46
C MET A 40 10.76 3.11 9.03
N LEU A 41 9.99 3.16 10.11
CA LEU A 41 9.46 4.41 10.65
C LEU A 41 10.54 5.44 11.01
N PRO A 42 11.65 5.11 11.70
CA PRO A 42 12.71 6.08 12.00
C PRO A 42 13.29 6.74 10.75
N TYR A 43 13.56 5.93 9.71
CA TYR A 43 14.08 6.40 8.44
C TYR A 43 13.07 7.30 7.71
N PHE A 44 11.80 6.90 7.66
CA PHE A 44 10.75 7.68 6.99
C PHE A 44 10.39 8.96 7.75
N LEU A 45 10.56 8.97 9.07
CA LEU A 45 10.41 10.21 9.86
C LEU A 45 11.53 11.20 9.58
N LEU A 46 12.73 10.72 9.25
CA LEU A 46 13.84 11.58 8.90
C LEU A 46 13.74 12.05 7.45
N ARG A 47 13.66 11.11 6.49
CA ARG A 47 13.62 11.38 5.05
C ARG A 47 12.78 10.33 4.31
N PRO A 48 11.46 10.54 4.17
CA PRO A 48 10.65 9.60 3.42
C PRO A 48 11.11 9.52 1.95
N PRO A 49 11.22 8.31 1.37
CA PRO A 49 11.49 8.17 -0.06
C PRO A 49 10.31 8.70 -0.90
N ALA A 50 10.59 9.03 -2.18
CA ALA A 50 9.52 9.40 -3.11
C ALA A 50 8.51 8.25 -3.23
N GLY A 51 7.23 8.57 -3.29
CA GLY A 51 6.13 7.60 -3.30
C GLY A 51 5.75 7.04 -1.92
N PHE A 52 6.44 7.45 -0.85
CA PHE A 52 6.18 6.97 0.50
C PHE A 52 6.09 8.10 1.52
N GLY A 53 5.40 7.80 2.62
CA GLY A 53 5.25 8.76 3.71
C GLY A 53 4.91 8.12 5.03
N VAL A 54 4.77 8.98 6.05
CA VAL A 54 4.28 8.58 7.37
C VAL A 54 2.92 9.22 7.60
N LEU A 55 1.90 8.39 7.62
CA LEU A 55 0.56 8.77 8.01
C LEU A 55 0.45 8.78 9.54
N THR A 56 -0.04 9.88 10.09
CA THR A 56 -0.30 10.05 11.51
C THR A 56 -1.80 10.23 11.73
N THR A 57 -2.38 9.38 12.57
CA THR A 57 -3.81 9.39 12.93
C THR A 57 -4.00 9.42 14.44
N THR A 58 -5.18 9.80 14.91
CA THR A 58 -5.59 9.70 16.31
C THR A 58 -6.19 8.33 16.58
N GLY A 59 -5.67 7.62 17.56
CA GLY A 59 -6.15 6.29 17.92
C GLY A 59 -7.57 6.34 18.51
N ARG A 60 -8.58 5.81 17.82
CA ARG A 60 -10.01 5.89 18.16
C ARG A 60 -10.38 5.41 19.56
N LYS A 61 -9.62 4.45 20.13
CA LYS A 61 -9.89 3.91 21.48
C LYS A 61 -9.12 4.64 22.59
N THR A 62 -8.00 5.25 22.26
CA THR A 62 -7.05 5.73 23.28
C THR A 62 -6.70 7.21 23.15
N GLY A 63 -7.12 7.88 22.07
CA GLY A 63 -6.71 9.25 21.74
C GLY A 63 -5.21 9.39 21.39
N LYS A 64 -4.41 8.33 21.54
CA LYS A 64 -2.96 8.41 21.33
C LYS A 64 -2.61 8.50 19.85
N THR A 65 -1.60 9.28 19.54
CA THR A 65 -1.03 9.38 18.19
C THR A 65 -0.56 8.01 17.68
N ARG A 66 -0.93 7.68 16.46
CA ARG A 66 -0.54 6.45 15.76
C ARG A 66 0.13 6.80 14.44
N ARG A 67 1.28 6.21 14.18
CA ARG A 67 2.06 6.44 12.95
C ARG A 67 2.19 5.16 12.16
N LYS A 68 2.13 5.28 10.82
CA LYS A 68 2.29 4.17 9.89
C LYS A 68 3.00 4.65 8.64
N CYS A 69 4.00 3.88 8.18
CA CYS A 69 4.55 4.03 6.84
C CYS A 69 3.53 3.55 5.82
N ILE A 70 3.31 4.35 4.80
CA ILE A 70 2.34 4.08 3.72
C ILE A 70 2.94 4.44 2.37
N HIS A 71 2.45 3.79 1.32
CA HIS A 71 2.62 4.27 -0.03
C HIS A 71 1.66 5.44 -0.27
N VAL A 72 2.13 6.49 -0.93
CA VAL A 72 1.37 7.72 -1.15
C VAL A 72 1.77 8.38 -2.47
N VAL A 73 0.78 8.81 -3.23
CA VAL A 73 0.98 9.60 -4.45
C VAL A 73 0.33 10.96 -4.25
N GLY A 74 1.14 12.01 -4.37
CA GLY A 74 0.69 13.40 -4.28
C GLY A 74 0.32 13.97 -5.64
N GLN A 75 -0.74 14.77 -5.71
CA GLN A 75 -1.17 15.51 -6.89
C GLN A 75 -1.71 16.87 -6.46
N GLY A 76 -0.90 17.93 -6.62
CA GLY A 76 -1.28 19.26 -6.15
C GLY A 76 -1.54 19.30 -4.66
N GLU A 77 -2.72 19.76 -4.27
CA GLU A 77 -3.17 19.83 -2.87
C GLU A 77 -3.80 18.52 -2.37
N LYS A 78 -3.66 17.42 -3.11
CA LYS A 78 -4.22 16.13 -2.77
C LYS A 78 -3.14 15.08 -2.65
N ALA A 79 -3.39 14.10 -1.82
CA ALA A 79 -2.61 12.87 -1.76
C ALA A 79 -3.54 11.65 -1.75
N TYR A 80 -3.17 10.64 -2.52
CA TYR A 80 -3.90 9.39 -2.60
C TYR A 80 -3.15 8.29 -1.86
N ILE A 81 -3.88 7.51 -1.09
CA ILE A 81 -3.38 6.33 -0.36
C ILE A 81 -4.38 5.19 -0.52
N VAL A 82 -3.91 3.95 -0.41
CA VAL A 82 -4.80 2.79 -0.46
C VAL A 82 -4.60 1.92 0.77
N MET A 83 -5.69 1.54 1.43
CA MET A 83 -5.65 0.52 2.47
C MET A 83 -5.61 -0.86 1.82
N LEU A 84 -4.46 -1.49 1.90
CA LEU A 84 -4.21 -2.79 1.27
C LEU A 84 -4.84 -3.94 2.07
N ARG A 85 -5.28 -4.96 1.32
CA ARG A 85 -5.60 -6.29 1.83
C ARG A 85 -4.58 -7.26 1.26
N PRO A 86 -3.52 -7.62 2.01
CA PRO A 86 -2.33 -8.24 1.45
C PRO A 86 -2.48 -9.72 1.08
N THR A 87 -3.60 -10.35 1.44
CA THR A 87 -3.85 -11.78 1.18
C THR A 87 -5.28 -12.00 0.70
N GLU A 88 -5.52 -13.07 -0.08
CA GLU A 88 -6.87 -13.47 -0.51
C GLU A 88 -7.82 -13.62 0.68
N ALA A 89 -7.39 -14.28 1.74
CA ALA A 89 -8.18 -14.38 2.97
C ALA A 89 -8.53 -13.02 3.60
N ALA A 90 -7.64 -12.01 3.51
CA ALA A 90 -7.92 -10.66 3.96
C ALA A 90 -8.88 -9.92 3.05
N ILE A 91 -8.89 -10.24 1.75
CA ILE A 91 -9.85 -9.72 0.77
C ILE A 91 -11.22 -10.31 1.04
N GLU A 92 -11.33 -11.63 1.14
CA GLU A 92 -12.58 -12.36 1.42
C GLU A 92 -13.21 -11.94 2.75
N ALA A 93 -12.41 -11.88 3.82
CA ALA A 93 -12.84 -11.45 5.15
C ALA A 93 -13.07 -9.93 5.25
N LYS A 94 -12.84 -9.16 4.18
CA LYS A 94 -12.94 -7.69 4.15
C LYS A 94 -12.22 -7.02 5.32
N VAL A 95 -11.04 -7.54 5.67
CA VAL A 95 -10.25 -7.06 6.82
C VAL A 95 -9.96 -5.56 6.67
N ILE A 96 -10.21 -4.81 7.76
CA ILE A 96 -9.98 -3.36 7.82
C ILE A 96 -8.85 -3.08 8.79
N SER A 97 -7.86 -2.31 8.33
CA SER A 97 -6.72 -1.93 9.14
C SER A 97 -7.09 -0.91 10.23
N ALA A 98 -6.38 -0.97 11.35
CA ALA A 98 -6.64 -0.10 12.50
C ALA A 98 -6.52 1.40 12.16
N TRP A 99 -5.62 1.77 11.24
CA TRP A 99 -5.45 3.16 10.86
C TRP A 99 -6.63 3.70 10.03
N LEU A 100 -7.25 2.86 9.20
CA LEU A 100 -8.48 3.25 8.49
C LEU A 100 -9.65 3.42 9.46
N LEU A 101 -9.77 2.54 10.47
CA LEU A 101 -10.76 2.70 11.53
C LEU A 101 -10.54 3.97 12.37
N ASN A 102 -9.29 4.41 12.52
CA ASN A 102 -8.97 5.68 13.16
C ASN A 102 -9.45 6.85 12.30
N ILE A 103 -9.18 6.83 10.99
CA ILE A 103 -9.63 7.87 10.04
C ILE A 103 -11.17 7.96 10.00
N ARG A 104 -11.87 6.83 10.03
CA ARG A 104 -13.33 6.81 10.09
C ARG A 104 -13.89 7.47 11.37
N SER A 105 -13.14 7.42 12.45
CA SER A 105 -13.49 8.05 13.73
C SER A 105 -13.08 9.53 13.79
N ASP A 106 -11.89 9.86 13.28
CA ASP A 106 -11.38 11.22 13.17
C ASP A 106 -10.62 11.35 11.84
N PRO A 107 -11.21 12.05 10.83
CA PRO A 107 -10.62 12.13 9.51
C PRO A 107 -9.41 13.07 9.42
N ARG A 108 -9.10 13.81 10.48
CA ARG A 108 -7.94 14.70 10.54
C ARG A 108 -6.68 13.88 10.66
N VAL A 109 -5.75 14.12 9.75
CA VAL A 109 -4.49 13.39 9.67
C VAL A 109 -3.32 14.35 9.54
N ARG A 110 -2.11 13.84 9.80
CA ARG A 110 -0.87 14.47 9.35
C ARG A 110 -0.16 13.50 8.41
N LEU A 111 0.31 14.04 7.31
CA LEU A 111 1.05 13.30 6.31
C LEU A 111 2.45 13.89 6.17
N ARG A 112 3.47 13.11 6.53
CA ARG A 112 4.86 13.45 6.27
C ARG A 112 5.30 12.75 5.00
N ILE A 113 5.65 13.53 3.99
CA ILE A 113 6.16 13.10 2.69
C ILE A 113 7.46 13.85 2.37
N ARG A 114 8.08 13.51 1.24
CA ARG A 114 9.21 14.28 0.74
C ARG A 114 8.75 15.71 0.45
N GLY A 115 9.35 16.66 1.12
CA GLY A 115 8.98 18.09 1.02
C GLY A 115 8.34 18.66 2.28
N GLY A 116 7.85 17.83 3.21
CA GLY A 116 7.32 18.38 4.46
C GLY A 116 6.33 17.50 5.21
N THR A 117 5.73 18.12 6.20
CA THR A 117 4.62 17.53 6.96
C THR A 117 3.41 18.43 6.76
N PHE A 118 2.32 17.85 6.30
CA PHE A 118 1.09 18.52 5.97
C PHE A 118 -0.02 18.04 6.92
N ALA A 119 -0.84 18.97 7.39
CA ALA A 119 -2.14 18.61 7.93
C ALA A 119 -3.09 18.27 6.78
N GLY A 120 -4.13 17.49 7.04
CA GLY A 120 -5.11 17.19 6.02
C GLY A 120 -6.34 16.48 6.56
N VAL A 121 -7.34 16.38 5.70
CA VAL A 121 -8.57 15.64 5.96
C VAL A 121 -8.65 14.48 4.99
N ALA A 122 -8.74 13.27 5.52
CA ALA A 122 -8.82 12.04 4.74
C ALA A 122 -10.27 11.60 4.55
N ARG A 123 -10.61 11.16 3.33
CA ARG A 123 -11.90 10.55 3.02
C ARG A 123 -11.73 9.31 2.16
N GLU A 124 -12.59 8.33 2.34
CA GLU A 124 -12.67 7.19 1.43
C GLU A 124 -13.29 7.63 0.10
N LEU A 125 -12.69 7.21 -1.01
CA LEU A 125 -13.28 7.37 -2.34
C LEU A 125 -14.37 6.32 -2.53
N ARG A 126 -15.53 6.74 -3.02
CA ARG A 126 -16.68 5.87 -3.26
C ARG A 126 -17.25 6.00 -4.67
N ASP A 127 -17.06 7.16 -5.27
CA ASP A 127 -17.47 7.42 -6.63
C ASP A 127 -16.49 6.72 -7.61
N ALA A 128 -17.05 6.05 -8.62
CA ALA A 128 -16.26 5.25 -9.55
C ALA A 128 -15.29 6.10 -10.39
N GLU A 129 -15.70 7.31 -10.79
CA GLU A 129 -14.85 8.20 -11.56
C GLU A 129 -13.73 8.78 -10.71
N GLU A 130 -14.00 9.10 -9.43
CA GLU A 130 -12.97 9.56 -8.50
C GLU A 130 -11.93 8.44 -8.25
N ILE A 131 -12.39 7.21 -8.06
CA ILE A 131 -11.54 6.04 -7.87
C ILE A 131 -10.68 5.82 -9.12
N GLN A 132 -11.26 5.92 -10.32
CA GLN A 132 -10.53 5.74 -11.56
C GLN A 132 -9.45 6.82 -11.72
N ARG A 133 -9.79 8.10 -11.52
CA ARG A 133 -8.81 9.20 -11.58
C ARG A 133 -7.66 9.03 -10.59
N ALA A 134 -7.96 8.60 -9.37
CA ALA A 134 -6.95 8.32 -8.36
C ALA A 134 -6.07 7.13 -8.76
N ALA A 135 -6.64 6.06 -9.33
CA ALA A 135 -5.92 4.90 -9.82
C ALA A 135 -4.99 5.25 -10.98
N ASP A 136 -5.45 6.06 -11.94
CA ASP A 136 -4.65 6.52 -13.07
C ASP A 136 -3.45 7.34 -12.59
N THR A 137 -3.70 8.33 -11.70
CA THR A 137 -2.63 9.12 -11.06
C THR A 137 -1.60 8.23 -10.35
N TYR A 138 -2.07 7.19 -9.66
CA TYR A 138 -1.24 6.26 -8.92
C TYR A 138 -0.40 5.38 -9.86
N CYS A 139 -0.99 4.87 -10.94
CA CYS A 139 -0.32 4.02 -11.92
C CYS A 139 0.69 4.79 -12.77
N GLU A 140 0.41 6.05 -13.09
CA GLU A 140 1.34 6.92 -13.84
C GLU A 140 2.58 7.30 -13.02
N THR A 141 2.42 7.39 -11.69
CA THR A 141 3.49 7.78 -10.77
C THR A 141 4.27 6.56 -10.30
N VAL A 142 5.38 6.26 -10.95
CA VAL A 142 6.29 5.18 -10.55
C VAL A 142 7.58 5.75 -10.01
N ASN A 143 7.89 5.44 -8.76
CA ASN A 143 9.07 5.91 -8.04
C ASN A 143 10.13 4.79 -7.92
N PRO A 144 11.41 5.11 -7.69
CA PRO A 144 12.46 4.08 -7.55
C PRO A 144 12.18 3.05 -6.45
N PHE A 145 11.52 3.45 -5.36
CA PHE A 145 11.20 2.54 -4.25
C PHE A 145 10.08 1.56 -4.58
N ASP A 146 9.23 1.86 -5.57
CA ASP A 146 8.16 0.97 -6.03
C ASP A 146 8.72 -0.33 -6.65
N TYR A 147 9.91 -0.27 -7.24
CA TYR A 147 10.63 -1.46 -7.72
C TYR A 147 10.99 -2.39 -6.57
N VAL A 148 11.38 -1.85 -5.43
CA VAL A 148 11.67 -2.64 -4.22
C VAL A 148 10.39 -3.26 -3.69
N GLU A 149 9.32 -2.47 -3.58
CA GLU A 149 8.01 -2.94 -3.14
C GLU A 149 7.44 -4.01 -4.07
N CYS A 150 7.54 -3.81 -5.39
CA CYS A 150 7.13 -4.79 -6.39
C CYS A 150 7.89 -6.12 -6.22
N ALA A 151 9.20 -6.09 -5.94
CA ALA A 151 9.98 -7.30 -5.69
C ALA A 151 9.51 -8.08 -4.44
N PHE A 152 8.92 -7.41 -3.45
CA PHE A 152 8.33 -8.07 -2.29
C PHE A 152 6.96 -8.70 -2.59
N HIS A 153 6.18 -8.11 -3.49
CA HIS A 153 4.80 -8.52 -3.77
C HIS A 153 4.65 -9.42 -4.99
N ARG A 154 5.59 -9.35 -5.94
CA ARG A 154 5.53 -10.09 -7.22
C ARG A 154 6.80 -10.91 -7.43
N SER A 155 6.66 -12.04 -8.11
CA SER A 155 7.78 -12.91 -8.49
C SER A 155 8.53 -12.38 -9.70
N GLY A 156 9.84 -12.65 -9.76
CA GLY A 156 10.71 -12.28 -10.86
C GLY A 156 11.14 -10.80 -10.84
N ARG A 157 11.82 -10.36 -11.91
CA ARG A 157 12.38 -9.00 -11.97
C ARG A 157 11.27 -7.95 -11.98
N PRO A 158 11.34 -6.91 -11.11
CA PRO A 158 10.39 -5.81 -11.13
C PRO A 158 10.50 -5.03 -12.44
N THR A 159 9.35 -4.71 -13.03
CA THR A 159 9.25 -3.87 -14.22
C THR A 159 8.18 -2.82 -14.00
N ARG A 160 8.20 -1.72 -14.76
CA ARG A 160 7.17 -0.67 -14.69
C ARG A 160 5.76 -1.27 -14.87
N ALA A 161 5.56 -2.11 -15.87
CA ALA A 161 4.26 -2.76 -16.11
C ALA A 161 3.76 -3.59 -14.92
N LYS A 162 4.66 -4.32 -14.23
CA LYS A 162 4.30 -5.05 -13.00
C LYS A 162 3.95 -4.14 -11.84
N ILE A 163 4.57 -2.96 -11.75
CA ILE A 163 4.25 -1.96 -10.72
C ILE A 163 2.88 -1.37 -11.00
N GLU A 164 2.60 -0.99 -12.24
CA GLU A 164 1.29 -0.48 -12.65
C GLU A 164 0.18 -1.51 -12.42
N GLU A 165 0.42 -2.79 -12.74
CA GLU A 165 -0.50 -3.90 -12.43
C GLU A 165 -0.71 -4.06 -10.91
N LEU A 166 0.35 -3.94 -10.12
CA LEU A 166 0.28 -4.00 -8.66
C LEU A 166 -0.57 -2.85 -8.10
N HIS A 167 -0.37 -1.64 -8.61
CA HIS A 167 -1.15 -0.47 -8.21
C HIS A 167 -2.64 -0.63 -8.56
N ARG A 168 -2.98 -1.09 -9.79
CA ARG A 168 -4.38 -1.39 -10.17
C ARG A 168 -5.00 -2.42 -9.23
N ASN A 169 -4.30 -3.50 -8.93
CA ASN A 169 -4.75 -4.53 -8.00
C ASN A 169 -5.02 -3.96 -6.58
N TRP A 170 -4.25 -2.97 -6.14
CA TRP A 170 -4.52 -2.30 -4.87
C TRP A 170 -5.83 -1.52 -4.87
N PHE A 171 -6.13 -0.81 -5.95
CA PHE A 171 -7.40 -0.09 -6.08
C PHE A 171 -8.60 -1.03 -6.21
N GLU A 172 -8.43 -2.16 -6.89
CA GLU A 172 -9.47 -3.16 -7.08
C GLU A 172 -9.88 -3.86 -5.77
N HIS A 173 -8.89 -4.18 -4.92
CA HIS A 173 -9.12 -5.01 -3.75
C HIS A 173 -8.94 -4.26 -2.42
N GLY A 174 -8.39 -3.07 -2.46
CA GLY A 174 -8.16 -2.21 -1.30
C GLY A 174 -9.31 -1.25 -0.98
N VAL A 175 -9.00 -0.27 -0.15
CA VAL A 175 -9.87 0.88 0.08
C VAL A 175 -9.08 2.13 -0.26
N PRO A 176 -9.39 2.81 -1.37
CA PRO A 176 -8.73 4.04 -1.77
C PRO A 176 -9.22 5.22 -0.95
N LEU A 177 -8.29 6.12 -0.59
CA LEU A 177 -8.58 7.35 0.13
C LEU A 177 -7.89 8.53 -0.56
N GLU A 178 -8.54 9.68 -0.48
CA GLU A 178 -7.97 10.98 -0.76
C GLU A 178 -7.69 11.71 0.55
N ILE A 179 -6.57 12.41 0.63
CA ILE A 179 -6.25 13.36 1.69
C ILE A 179 -6.18 14.74 1.07
N ALA A 180 -7.10 15.63 1.42
CA ALA A 180 -6.99 17.05 1.10
C ALA A 180 -5.91 17.66 2.01
N LEU A 181 -4.79 18.05 1.42
CA LEU A 181 -3.64 18.61 2.13
C LEU A 181 -3.89 20.10 2.42
N GLN A 182 -3.56 20.49 3.64
CA GLN A 182 -3.59 21.89 4.07
C GLN A 182 -2.15 22.33 4.27
N THR A 183 -1.77 23.41 3.63
CA THR A 183 -0.48 24.04 3.91
C THR A 183 -0.50 24.54 5.35
N VAL A 184 0.38 23.98 6.18
CA VAL A 184 0.62 24.57 7.51
C VAL A 184 1.44 25.82 7.27
N VAL A 185 0.76 26.95 7.34
CA VAL A 185 1.41 28.29 7.34
C VAL A 185 2.24 28.45 8.60
#